data_d3df29ec284801c4fa1c23866286f6a8
#
_entry.id   d3df29ec284801c4fa1c23866286f6a8
#
_cell.length_a   1.000
_cell.length_b   1.000
_cell.length_c   1.000
_cell.angle_alpha   90.00
_cell.angle_beta   90.00
_cell.angle_gamma   90.00
#
_symmetry.space_group_name_H-M   'P 1'
#
loop_
_entity.id
_entity.type
_entity.pdbx_description
1 polymer ?
#
loop_
_entity_poly.entity_id
_entity_poly.type
_entity_poly.pdbx_seq_one_letter_code
_entity_poly.pdbx_strand_id
1 'polypeptide(L)'
;MTRATHDRQRGALYLIAGGYHRREGLHPGKLLASILADAGLRSPRVACVGSANGDDRGFFRWGAEWFKGAGAAGVTLAPTAASRADNALCRRILSESDIVFISGGDVEAGMRALAAAGLVPLLRSLHRACVPFAGLSAGSIMLGRLWVRWRDPGDDTTAEPFPCLG
;
A
#
# COMPACT_ATOMS: atom_id res chain seq x y z
N MET A 1 -7.28 -30.71 -27.48
CA MET A 1 -6.22 -30.21 -26.56
C MET A 1 -6.35 -28.71 -26.48
N THR A 2 -7.09 -28.22 -25.48
CA THR A 2 -7.36 -26.80 -25.26
C THR A 2 -6.19 -26.23 -24.47
N ARG A 3 -5.45 -25.29 -25.07
CA ARG A 3 -4.42 -24.51 -24.40
C ARG A 3 -5.09 -23.72 -23.26
N ALA A 4 -4.75 -24.05 -22.01
CA ALA A 4 -5.05 -23.21 -20.87
C ALA A 4 -4.43 -21.83 -21.13
N THR A 5 -5.26 -20.82 -21.24
CA THR A 5 -4.83 -19.42 -21.21
C THR A 5 -4.12 -19.21 -19.89
N HIS A 6 -2.81 -18.93 -19.93
CA HIS A 6 -2.06 -18.46 -18.77
C HIS A 6 -2.74 -17.18 -18.30
N ASP A 7 -3.55 -17.31 -17.27
CA ASP A 7 -4.01 -16.18 -16.48
C ASP A 7 -2.74 -15.46 -16.00
N ARG A 8 -2.54 -14.21 -16.45
CA ARG A 8 -1.34 -13.45 -16.09
C ARG A 8 -1.42 -13.21 -14.61
N GLN A 9 -0.64 -13.95 -13.87
CA GLN A 9 -0.56 -13.88 -12.41
C GLN A 9 -0.20 -12.45 -12.03
N ARG A 10 -1.08 -11.78 -11.31
CA ARG A 10 -0.83 -10.45 -10.75
C ARG A 10 -0.10 -10.60 -9.42
N GLY A 11 0.56 -9.55 -8.95
CA GLY A 11 1.12 -9.52 -7.61
C GLY A 11 0.07 -9.76 -6.54
N ALA A 12 0.44 -10.42 -5.46
CA ALA A 12 -0.46 -10.63 -4.32
C ALA A 12 -0.86 -9.31 -3.67
N LEU A 13 -2.10 -9.19 -3.19
CA LEU A 13 -2.60 -8.07 -2.41
C LEU A 13 -2.87 -8.52 -0.97
N TYR A 14 -2.22 -7.88 -0.01
CA TYR A 14 -2.38 -8.12 1.42
C TYR A 14 -3.13 -6.95 2.05
N LEU A 15 -4.36 -7.17 2.44
CA LEU A 15 -5.24 -6.16 3.02
C LEU A 15 -5.23 -6.30 4.54
N ILE A 16 -4.64 -5.34 5.24
CA ILE A 16 -4.50 -5.33 6.69
C ILE A 16 -5.50 -4.33 7.24
N ALA A 17 -6.52 -4.82 7.98
CA ALA A 17 -7.39 -3.96 8.74
C ALA A 17 -6.59 -3.23 9.82
N GLY A 18 -6.91 -1.99 10.09
CA GLY A 18 -6.30 -1.25 11.20
C GLY A 18 -6.70 -1.85 12.55
N GLY A 19 -5.98 -1.49 13.58
CA GLY A 19 -6.28 -1.89 14.96
C GLY A 19 -5.21 -2.79 15.56
N TYR A 20 -4.40 -2.18 16.41
CA TYR A 20 -3.42 -2.87 17.23
C TYR A 20 -4.10 -3.25 18.56
N HIS A 21 -4.57 -4.49 18.66
CA HIS A 21 -5.03 -5.01 19.95
C HIS A 21 -3.85 -5.66 20.69
N ARG A 22 -3.31 -4.97 21.69
CA ARG A 22 -2.29 -5.47 22.62
C ARG A 22 -2.67 -6.81 23.29
N ARG A 23 -3.94 -7.24 23.20
CA ARG A 23 -4.50 -8.33 24.01
C ARG A 23 -4.29 -9.74 23.44
N GLU A 24 -3.89 -9.93 22.21
CA GLU A 24 -3.92 -11.28 21.59
C GLU A 24 -2.59 -11.80 21.05
N GLY A 25 -1.46 -11.25 21.48
CA GLY A 25 -0.15 -11.81 21.13
C GLY A 25 0.23 -11.79 19.64
N LEU A 26 -0.60 -11.19 18.77
CA LEU A 26 -0.28 -10.92 17.39
C LEU A 26 0.66 -9.71 17.31
N HIS A 27 1.95 -9.99 17.44
CA HIS A 27 2.96 -8.97 17.19
C HIS A 27 2.92 -8.62 15.68
N PRO A 28 2.81 -7.33 15.29
CA PRO A 28 2.78 -6.92 13.86
C PRO A 28 3.88 -7.53 13.03
N GLY A 29 5.06 -7.72 13.59
CA GLY A 29 6.18 -8.40 12.96
C GLY A 29 5.90 -9.84 12.54
N LYS A 30 5.08 -10.59 13.30
CA LYS A 30 4.70 -11.96 12.91
C LYS A 30 3.76 -11.96 11.71
N LEU A 31 2.79 -11.05 11.67
CA LEU A 31 1.90 -10.90 10.51
C LEU A 31 2.69 -10.50 9.25
N LEU A 32 3.55 -9.50 9.36
CA LEU A 32 4.39 -9.08 8.24
C LEU A 32 5.35 -10.18 7.80
N ALA A 33 5.97 -10.91 8.74
CA ALA A 33 6.81 -12.06 8.39
C ALA A 33 6.03 -13.12 7.62
N SER A 34 4.77 -13.40 8.00
CA SER A 34 3.90 -14.30 7.25
C SER A 34 3.57 -13.79 5.85
N ILE A 35 3.30 -12.49 5.71
CA ILE A 35 3.08 -11.84 4.40
C ILE A 35 4.31 -11.95 3.52
N LEU A 36 5.51 -11.67 4.05
CA LEU A 36 6.75 -11.77 3.29
C LEU A 36 7.05 -13.21 2.87
N ALA A 37 6.78 -14.17 3.76
CA ALA A 37 6.94 -15.60 3.48
C ALA A 37 5.96 -16.09 2.40
N ASP A 38 4.69 -15.70 2.49
CA ASP A 38 3.64 -16.03 1.51
C ASP A 38 3.96 -15.43 0.13
N ALA A 39 4.48 -14.20 0.09
CA ALA A 39 4.95 -13.56 -1.13
C ALA A 39 6.27 -14.15 -1.67
N GLY A 40 6.87 -15.13 -1.00
CA GLY A 40 8.15 -15.74 -1.39
C GLY A 40 9.35 -14.80 -1.25
N LEU A 41 9.23 -13.74 -0.48
CA LEU A 41 10.24 -12.71 -0.33
C LEU A 41 11.18 -13.01 0.85
N ARG A 42 12.48 -13.11 0.54
CA ARG A 42 13.54 -13.22 1.55
C ARG A 42 14.30 -11.91 1.59
N SER A 43 14.28 -11.23 2.75
CA SER A 43 14.99 -9.96 2.94
C SER A 43 14.66 -8.87 1.88
N PRO A 44 13.35 -8.55 1.63
CA PRO A 44 12.94 -7.63 0.57
C PRO A 44 13.27 -6.16 0.89
N ARG A 45 13.39 -5.37 -0.18
CA ARG A 45 13.35 -3.92 -0.11
C ARG A 45 11.88 -3.49 -0.17
N VAL A 46 11.45 -2.72 0.81
CA VAL A 46 10.06 -2.26 0.94
C VAL A 46 9.97 -0.78 0.55
N ALA A 47 9.14 -0.45 -0.44
CA ALA A 47 8.72 0.93 -0.65
C ALA A 47 7.51 1.24 0.22
N CYS A 48 7.61 2.24 1.08
CA CYS A 48 6.51 2.73 1.89
C CYS A 48 5.88 3.96 1.22
N VAL A 49 4.59 3.88 0.91
CA VAL A 49 3.78 4.97 0.33
C VAL A 49 2.95 5.59 1.43
N GLY A 50 3.26 6.85 1.77
CA GLY A 50 2.60 7.62 2.84
C GLY A 50 1.54 8.59 2.37
N SER A 51 1.04 8.45 1.12
CA SER A 51 0.13 9.43 0.51
C SER A 51 -1.13 9.71 1.33
N ALA A 52 -1.67 8.69 2.03
CA ALA A 52 -2.86 8.82 2.86
C ALA A 52 -2.66 9.60 4.17
N ASN A 53 -1.42 9.81 4.60
CA ASN A 53 -1.08 10.56 5.83
C ASN A 53 -0.07 11.68 5.60
N GLY A 54 0.12 12.12 4.35
CA GLY A 54 1.01 13.22 4.01
C GLY A 54 2.50 12.88 4.22
N ASP A 55 2.90 11.64 4.04
CA ASP A 55 4.25 11.13 4.26
C ASP A 55 4.75 11.36 5.70
N ASP A 56 3.88 11.15 6.69
CA ASP A 56 4.20 11.31 8.11
C ASP A 56 5.41 10.46 8.51
N ARG A 57 6.45 11.15 9.01
CA ARG A 57 7.73 10.53 9.35
C ARG A 57 7.66 9.66 10.61
N GLY A 58 6.74 9.97 11.52
CA GLY A 58 6.51 9.17 12.74
C GLY A 58 5.88 7.83 12.36
N PHE A 59 4.81 7.90 11.56
CA PHE A 59 4.13 6.71 11.04
C PHE A 59 5.06 5.84 10.20
N PHE A 60 5.85 6.47 9.31
CA PHE A 60 6.85 5.76 8.51
C PHE A 60 7.86 5.00 9.39
N ARG A 61 8.47 5.66 10.40
CA ARG A 61 9.46 5.02 11.28
C ARG A 61 8.87 3.81 11.99
N TRP A 62 7.65 3.95 12.49
CA TRP A 62 6.94 2.87 13.16
C TRP A 62 6.70 1.67 12.22
N GLY A 63 6.19 1.88 11.01
CA GLY A 63 6.01 0.82 10.01
C GLY A 63 7.33 0.20 9.56
N ALA A 64 8.38 1.02 9.39
CA ALA A 64 9.71 0.56 8.99
C ALA A 64 10.32 -0.41 10.02
N GLU A 65 10.18 -0.13 11.32
CA GLU A 65 10.65 -1.03 12.37
C GLU A 65 9.93 -2.38 12.33
N TRP A 66 8.66 -2.40 12.01
CA TRP A 66 7.92 -3.66 11.86
C TRP A 66 8.40 -4.50 10.69
N PHE A 67 8.59 -3.88 9.51
CA PHE A 67 9.12 -4.60 8.35
C PHE A 67 10.54 -5.09 8.56
N LYS A 68 11.40 -4.30 9.21
CA LYS A 68 12.75 -4.74 9.59
C LYS A 68 12.69 -5.92 10.56
N GLY A 69 11.83 -5.86 11.57
CA GLY A 69 11.60 -6.96 12.51
C GLY A 69 11.03 -8.22 11.84
N ALA A 70 10.36 -8.08 10.69
CA ALA A 70 9.87 -9.17 9.86
C ALA A 70 10.90 -9.72 8.88
N GLY A 71 12.11 -9.12 8.79
CA GLY A 71 13.21 -9.59 7.94
C GLY A 71 13.42 -8.79 6.65
N ALA A 72 12.83 -7.62 6.49
CA ALA A 72 13.10 -6.76 5.34
C ALA A 72 14.55 -6.25 5.35
N ALA A 73 15.21 -6.23 4.17
CA ALA A 73 16.56 -5.68 4.00
C ALA A 73 16.61 -4.16 4.18
N GLY A 74 15.53 -3.50 3.81
CA GLY A 74 15.39 -2.06 3.94
C GLY A 74 13.97 -1.60 3.70
N VAL A 75 13.62 -0.45 4.31
CA VAL A 75 12.33 0.20 4.11
C VAL A 75 12.60 1.65 3.76
N THR A 76 12.08 2.10 2.64
CA THR A 76 12.31 3.46 2.14
C THR A 76 10.98 4.15 1.92
N LEU A 77 10.84 5.38 2.42
CA LEU A 77 9.67 6.21 2.15
C LEU A 77 9.75 6.76 0.73
N ALA A 78 8.79 6.38 -0.10
CA ALA A 78 8.58 6.98 -1.41
C ALA A 78 7.80 8.29 -1.21
N PRO A 79 8.39 9.46 -1.46
CA PRO A 79 7.74 10.74 -1.18
C PRO A 79 6.56 10.97 -2.14
N THR A 80 5.35 11.07 -1.58
CA THR A 80 4.09 11.19 -2.34
C THR A 80 3.26 12.40 -1.98
N ALA A 81 3.50 13.03 -0.82
CA ALA A 81 2.79 14.24 -0.41
C ALA A 81 3.18 15.44 -1.27
N ALA A 82 2.18 16.24 -1.68
CA ALA A 82 2.36 17.35 -2.63
C ALA A 82 3.46 18.35 -2.23
N SER A 83 3.65 18.61 -0.93
CA SER A 83 4.66 19.53 -0.40
C SER A 83 6.08 18.94 -0.33
N ARG A 84 6.23 17.63 -0.52
CA ARG A 84 7.50 16.90 -0.36
C ARG A 84 7.80 15.95 -1.52
N ALA A 85 6.91 15.91 -2.53
CA ALA A 85 7.02 14.97 -3.61
C ALA A 85 8.24 15.29 -4.51
N ASP A 86 9.18 14.36 -4.54
CA ASP A 86 10.17 14.23 -5.60
C ASP A 86 9.75 13.05 -6.48
N ASN A 87 9.08 13.36 -7.58
CA ASN A 87 8.51 12.34 -8.47
C ASN A 87 9.56 11.40 -9.06
N ALA A 88 10.77 11.88 -9.34
CA ALA A 88 11.84 11.05 -9.89
C ALA A 88 12.36 10.07 -8.82
N LEU A 89 12.60 10.56 -7.60
CA LEU A 89 13.00 9.75 -6.46
C LEU A 89 11.92 8.73 -6.10
N CYS A 90 10.66 9.17 -6.02
CA CYS A 90 9.53 8.30 -5.71
C CYS A 90 9.41 7.14 -6.72
N ARG A 91 9.45 7.46 -8.02
CA ARG A 91 9.40 6.45 -9.08
C ARG A 91 10.55 5.46 -9.00
N ARG A 92 11.77 5.94 -8.73
CA ARG A 92 12.93 5.07 -8.53
C ARG A 92 12.75 4.13 -7.35
N ILE A 93 12.36 4.64 -6.18
CA ILE A 93 12.13 3.83 -4.98
C ILE A 93 11.08 2.75 -5.23
N LEU A 94 9.95 3.11 -5.87
CA LEU A 94 8.88 2.17 -6.20
C LEU A 94 9.36 1.09 -7.18
N SER A 95 10.11 1.48 -8.21
CA SER A 95 10.58 0.54 -9.25
C SER A 95 11.69 -0.41 -8.77
N GLU A 96 12.46 -0.01 -7.75
CA GLU A 96 13.54 -0.80 -7.19
C GLU A 96 13.13 -1.66 -6.00
N SER A 97 11.86 -1.58 -5.56
CA SER A 97 11.35 -2.33 -4.41
C SER A 97 10.80 -3.70 -4.80
N ASP A 98 10.88 -4.63 -3.85
CA ASP A 98 10.38 -5.99 -4.01
C ASP A 98 8.94 -6.14 -3.51
N ILE A 99 8.47 -5.18 -2.70
CA ILE A 99 7.09 -5.06 -2.21
C ILE A 99 6.75 -3.59 -1.98
N VAL A 100 5.50 -3.21 -2.25
CA VAL A 100 4.97 -1.87 -1.98
C VAL A 100 4.02 -1.94 -0.79
N PHE A 101 4.26 -1.11 0.22
CA PHE A 101 3.39 -0.94 1.37
C PHE A 101 2.70 0.42 1.33
N ILE A 102 1.36 0.43 1.33
CA ILE A 102 0.54 1.66 1.39
C ILE A 102 0.04 1.82 2.82
N SER A 103 0.46 2.90 3.46
CA SER A 103 0.11 3.18 4.86
C SER A 103 -1.32 3.67 5.03
N GLY A 104 -1.81 3.67 6.27
CA GLY A 104 -3.12 4.19 6.63
C GLY A 104 -3.18 5.72 6.65
N GLY A 105 -4.40 6.25 6.81
CA GLY A 105 -4.71 7.67 6.85
C GLY A 105 -6.06 7.97 6.24
N ASP A 106 -6.14 8.97 5.35
CA ASP A 106 -7.32 9.36 4.61
C ASP A 106 -7.26 8.83 3.16
N VAL A 107 -8.28 8.06 2.76
CA VAL A 107 -8.35 7.41 1.44
C VAL A 107 -8.38 8.44 0.30
N GLU A 108 -9.20 9.47 0.45
CA GLU A 108 -9.40 10.47 -0.61
C GLU A 108 -8.15 11.34 -0.78
N ALA A 109 -7.58 11.81 0.33
CA ALA A 109 -6.32 12.57 0.31
C ALA A 109 -5.19 11.73 -0.30
N GLY A 110 -5.09 10.44 0.08
CA GLY A 110 -4.10 9.52 -0.44
C GLY A 110 -4.21 9.30 -1.94
N MET A 111 -5.41 9.03 -2.44
CA MET A 111 -5.65 8.83 -3.87
C MET A 111 -5.42 10.11 -4.67
N ARG A 112 -5.83 11.28 -4.14
CA ARG A 112 -5.57 12.59 -4.78
C ARG A 112 -4.07 12.88 -4.88
N ALA A 113 -3.30 12.61 -3.83
CA ALA A 113 -1.84 12.79 -3.85
C ALA A 113 -1.17 11.88 -4.89
N LEU A 114 -1.56 10.60 -4.96
CA LEU A 114 -1.05 9.67 -5.98
C LEU A 114 -1.42 10.09 -7.41
N ALA A 115 -2.64 10.57 -7.61
CA ALA A 115 -3.09 11.06 -8.92
C ALA A 115 -2.33 12.33 -9.34
N ALA A 116 -2.19 13.31 -8.44
CA ALA A 116 -1.47 14.55 -8.68
C ALA A 116 0.01 14.31 -9.01
N ALA A 117 0.64 13.32 -8.34
CA ALA A 117 2.02 12.91 -8.63
C ALA A 117 2.14 12.01 -9.88
N GLY A 118 1.04 11.65 -10.55
CA GLY A 118 1.03 10.76 -11.71
C GLY A 118 1.56 9.34 -11.40
N LEU A 119 1.36 8.86 -10.17
CA LEU A 119 1.89 7.57 -9.70
C LEU A 119 0.92 6.41 -9.90
N VAL A 120 -0.38 6.66 -10.08
CA VAL A 120 -1.39 5.62 -10.26
C VAL A 120 -1.05 4.65 -11.40
N PRO A 121 -0.64 5.10 -12.62
CA PRO A 121 -0.26 4.17 -13.69
C PRO A 121 0.96 3.31 -13.33
N LEU A 122 1.95 3.88 -12.63
CA LEU A 122 3.14 3.14 -12.18
C LEU A 122 2.77 2.03 -11.18
N LEU A 123 1.99 2.36 -10.14
CA LEU A 123 1.57 1.38 -9.14
C LEU A 123 0.78 0.23 -9.78
N ARG A 124 -0.15 0.55 -10.69
CA ARG A 124 -0.87 -0.46 -11.47
C ARG A 124 0.06 -1.31 -12.34
N SER A 125 1.11 -0.73 -12.91
CA SER A 125 2.06 -1.47 -13.74
C SER A 125 2.91 -2.42 -12.90
N LEU A 126 3.35 -2.00 -11.71
CA LEU A 126 4.10 -2.84 -10.76
C LEU A 126 3.26 -4.04 -10.31
N HIS A 127 1.99 -3.82 -9.97
CA HIS A 127 1.07 -4.92 -9.62
C HIS A 127 0.90 -5.92 -10.79
N ARG A 128 0.75 -5.43 -12.02
CA ARG A 128 0.71 -6.31 -13.21
C ARG A 128 2.04 -7.03 -13.50
N ALA A 129 3.15 -6.46 -13.04
CA ALA A 129 4.48 -7.09 -13.10
C ALA A 129 4.76 -8.02 -11.92
N CYS A 130 3.71 -8.44 -11.20
CA CYS A 130 3.76 -9.37 -10.07
C CYS A 130 4.47 -8.82 -8.82
N VAL A 131 4.68 -7.53 -8.69
CA VAL A 131 5.12 -6.95 -7.41
C VAL A 131 3.97 -7.06 -6.41
N PRO A 132 4.16 -7.67 -5.23
CA PRO A 132 3.14 -7.74 -4.21
C PRO A 132 2.92 -6.39 -3.52
N PHE A 133 1.69 -6.17 -3.07
CA PHE A 133 1.29 -4.97 -2.34
C PHE A 133 0.69 -5.33 -0.99
N ALA A 134 1.03 -4.57 0.03
CA ALA A 134 0.37 -4.64 1.33
C ALA A 134 -0.23 -3.26 1.65
N GLY A 135 -1.46 -3.22 2.13
CA GLY A 135 -2.14 -2.00 2.54
C GLY A 135 -2.61 -2.08 3.98
N LEU A 136 -2.48 -1.00 4.73
CA LEU A 136 -2.95 -0.89 6.11
C LEU A 136 -4.10 0.11 6.20
N SER A 137 -5.24 -0.28 6.80
CA SER A 137 -6.40 0.61 7.02
C SER A 137 -6.82 1.31 5.71
N ALA A 138 -6.73 2.64 5.61
CA ALA A 138 -6.99 3.38 4.38
C ALA A 138 -6.17 2.86 3.19
N GLY A 139 -4.91 2.44 3.40
CA GLY A 139 -4.08 1.82 2.37
C GLY A 139 -4.68 0.52 1.81
N SER A 140 -5.37 -0.28 2.65
CA SER A 140 -6.09 -1.47 2.19
C SER A 140 -7.26 -1.10 1.28
N ILE A 141 -7.99 -0.05 1.63
CA ILE A 141 -9.10 0.47 0.81
C ILE A 141 -8.58 1.00 -0.53
N MET A 142 -7.48 1.74 -0.51
CA MET A 142 -6.86 2.30 -1.71
C MET A 142 -6.40 1.22 -2.71
N LEU A 143 -6.09 0.01 -2.26
CA LEU A 143 -5.77 -1.13 -3.13
C LEU A 143 -6.99 -1.72 -3.84
N GLY A 144 -8.21 -1.42 -3.38
CA GLY A 144 -9.46 -1.81 -4.03
C GLY A 144 -9.71 -1.05 -5.33
N ARG A 145 -10.80 -1.43 -6.02
CA ARG A 145 -11.25 -0.71 -7.23
C ARG A 145 -12.02 0.56 -6.90
N LEU A 146 -12.89 0.47 -5.91
CA LEU A 146 -13.80 1.52 -5.50
C LEU A 146 -13.88 1.53 -3.97
N TRP A 147 -14.07 2.70 -3.44
CA TRP A 147 -14.48 2.94 -2.07
C TRP A 147 -15.81 3.68 -2.09
N VAL A 148 -16.68 3.41 -1.12
CA VAL A 148 -17.91 4.19 -0.93
C VAL A 148 -17.62 5.30 0.05
N ARG A 149 -17.80 6.54 -0.38
CA ARG A 149 -17.69 7.72 0.48
C ARG A 149 -19.05 8.41 0.61
N TRP A 150 -19.26 9.07 1.70
CA TRP A 150 -20.42 9.90 1.97
C TRP A 150 -19.99 11.36 1.94
N ARG A 151 -20.71 12.22 1.19
CA ARG A 151 -20.51 13.67 1.24
C ARG A 151 -21.00 14.23 2.57
N ASP A 152 -22.08 13.68 3.08
CA ASP A 152 -22.61 13.88 4.42
C ASP A 152 -22.67 12.53 5.14
N PRO A 153 -21.82 12.28 6.15
CA PRO A 153 -21.82 11.02 6.89
C PRO A 153 -23.14 10.72 7.63
N GLY A 154 -24.03 11.71 7.80
CA GLY A 154 -25.35 11.54 8.40
C GLY A 154 -26.45 11.20 7.39
N ASP A 155 -26.16 11.20 6.09
CA ASP A 155 -27.14 10.97 5.04
C ASP A 155 -26.64 9.92 4.03
N ASP A 156 -27.19 8.70 4.12
CA ASP A 156 -26.83 7.59 3.24
C ASP A 156 -27.14 7.86 1.75
N THR A 157 -28.04 8.81 1.45
CA THR A 157 -28.34 9.18 0.05
C THR A 157 -27.19 9.92 -0.62
N THR A 158 -26.23 10.43 0.17
CA THR A 158 -25.02 11.10 -0.32
C THR A 158 -23.87 10.14 -0.63
N ALA A 159 -24.10 8.84 -0.47
CA ALA A 159 -23.12 7.80 -0.78
C ALA A 159 -22.76 7.79 -2.27
N GLU A 160 -21.47 7.84 -2.57
CA GLU A 160 -20.99 7.80 -3.95
C GLU A 160 -19.74 6.93 -4.10
N PRO A 161 -19.57 6.28 -5.26
CA PRO A 161 -18.34 5.51 -5.52
C PRO A 161 -17.16 6.47 -5.74
N PHE A 162 -16.04 6.17 -5.06
CA PHE A 162 -14.78 6.88 -5.23
C PHE A 162 -13.73 5.92 -5.81
N PRO A 163 -13.10 6.23 -6.96
CA PRO A 163 -12.15 5.34 -7.61
C PRO A 163 -10.83 5.24 -6.83
N CYS A 164 -10.34 4.00 -6.70
CA CYS A 164 -9.08 3.66 -6.07
C CYS A 164 -8.09 3.05 -7.07
N LEU A 165 -7.08 2.32 -6.59
CA LEU A 165 -6.00 1.80 -7.44
C LEU A 165 -6.45 0.66 -8.38
N GLY A 166 -7.35 -0.25 -7.97
CA GLY A 166 -7.94 -1.28 -8.81
C GLY A 166 -7.06 -2.49 -9.08
#